data_b6e437f29d5d8ff695f8cb7048959b9a
#
_entry.id   b6e437f29d5d8ff695f8cb7048959b9a
#
_cell.length_a   1.000
_cell.length_b   1.000
_cell.length_c   1.000
_cell.angle_alpha   90.00
_cell.angle_beta   90.00
_cell.angle_gamma   90.00
#
_symmetry.space_group_name_H-M   'P 1'
#
loop_
_entity.id
_entity.type
_entity.pdbx_description
1 polymer ?
#
loop_
_entity_poly.entity_id
_entity_poly.type
_entity_poly.pdbx_seq_one_letter_code
_entity_poly.pdbx_strand_id
1 'polypeptide(L)'
;MIIKPADQDAEFYQIHQLNYKTFVEEIPQHKHNEEKILVDKFHFKNKYIIALKDQQLIGMVCYNQLRPFSLDEKIPDLDRFLPACTNLAEIRLLAVAPAARKITVTYRLLQYLCTELIRNNIDAAVISGTTRQIRLYASMGFTPFGPLVGHQGALYQPMSITLNKLRNDFRTH
;
A
#
# COMPACT_ATOMS: atom_id res chain seq x y z
N MET A 1 10.74 -12.16 -12.92
CA MET A 1 10.22 -11.19 -11.96
C MET A 1 10.62 -11.58 -10.56
N ILE A 2 11.29 -10.70 -9.85
CA ILE A 2 11.75 -10.87 -8.47
C ILE A 2 10.88 -9.99 -7.58
N ILE A 3 10.42 -10.53 -6.44
CA ILE A 3 9.76 -9.75 -5.38
C ILE A 3 10.68 -9.75 -4.17
N LYS A 4 11.00 -8.58 -3.64
CA LYS A 4 11.88 -8.42 -2.48
C LYS A 4 11.63 -7.10 -1.74
N PRO A 5 12.13 -6.94 -0.51
CA PRO A 5 12.27 -5.61 0.09
C PRO A 5 13.25 -4.75 -0.71
N ALA A 6 12.97 -3.45 -0.79
CA ALA A 6 13.91 -2.49 -1.39
C ALA A 6 15.08 -2.25 -0.41
N ASP A 7 16.30 -2.32 -0.93
CA ASP A 7 17.53 -2.17 -0.13
C ASP A 7 18.65 -1.38 -0.83
N GLN A 8 18.41 -0.88 -2.05
CA GLN A 8 19.41 -0.16 -2.85
C GLN A 8 18.93 1.26 -3.21
N ASP A 9 19.84 2.22 -3.23
CA ASP A 9 19.52 3.61 -3.59
C ASP A 9 18.86 3.74 -4.97
N ALA A 10 19.36 2.95 -5.94
CA ALA A 10 18.77 2.91 -7.28
C ALA A 10 17.31 2.41 -7.29
N GLU A 11 16.95 1.52 -6.37
CA GLU A 11 15.58 1.03 -6.21
C GLU A 11 14.69 2.10 -5.58
N PHE A 12 15.19 2.80 -4.55
CA PHE A 12 14.46 3.91 -3.94
C PHE A 12 14.22 5.05 -4.95
N TYR A 13 15.19 5.34 -5.80
CA TYR A 13 15.00 6.31 -6.87
C TYR A 13 13.87 5.91 -7.83
N GLN A 14 13.83 4.66 -8.26
CA GLN A 14 12.74 4.12 -9.09
C GLN A 14 11.38 4.12 -8.37
N ILE A 15 11.37 3.87 -7.06
CA ILE A 15 10.16 3.99 -6.22
C ILE A 15 9.62 5.42 -6.28
N HIS A 16 10.46 6.43 -6.13
CA HIS A 16 10.04 7.84 -6.16
C HIS A 16 9.54 8.26 -7.54
N GLN A 17 10.10 7.70 -8.61
CA GLN A 17 9.61 7.91 -9.98
C GLN A 17 8.23 7.25 -10.18
N LEU A 18 8.03 6.02 -9.71
CA LEU A 18 6.74 5.33 -9.82
C LEU A 18 5.68 5.99 -8.94
N ASN A 19 6.05 6.49 -7.75
CA ASN A 19 5.18 7.31 -6.92
C ASN A 19 4.69 8.55 -7.67
N TYR A 20 5.59 9.28 -8.31
CA TYR A 20 5.23 10.46 -9.09
C TYR A 20 4.26 10.11 -10.21
N LYS A 21 4.60 9.11 -11.00
CA LYS A 21 3.75 8.66 -12.11
C LYS A 21 2.35 8.28 -11.65
N THR A 22 2.25 7.55 -10.54
CA THR A 22 0.97 7.05 -10.03
C THR A 22 0.19 8.13 -9.29
N PHE A 23 0.82 8.85 -8.36
CA PHE A 23 0.14 9.72 -7.40
C PHE A 23 0.23 11.22 -7.71
N VAL A 24 0.82 11.58 -8.85
CA VAL A 24 0.80 12.94 -9.41
C VAL A 24 0.14 12.95 -10.79
N GLU A 25 0.61 12.08 -11.70
CA GLU A 25 0.15 12.09 -13.08
C GLU A 25 -1.18 11.35 -13.28
N GLU A 26 -1.33 10.17 -12.70
CA GLU A 26 -2.54 9.33 -12.90
C GLU A 26 -3.63 9.62 -11.87
N ILE A 27 -3.25 9.78 -10.61
CA ILE A 27 -4.15 10.11 -9.49
C ILE A 27 -3.68 11.46 -8.93
N PRO A 28 -4.41 12.55 -9.15
CA PRO A 28 -3.90 13.90 -8.85
C PRO A 28 -3.95 14.21 -7.36
N GLN A 29 -3.10 13.55 -6.55
CA GLN A 29 -2.98 13.76 -5.11
C GLN A 29 -1.97 14.85 -4.75
N HIS A 30 -0.96 15.05 -5.59
CA HIS A 30 0.15 15.96 -5.36
C HIS A 30 0.39 16.85 -6.58
N LYS A 31 1.09 17.96 -6.35
CA LYS A 31 1.45 18.90 -7.41
C LYS A 31 2.57 18.34 -8.31
N HIS A 32 2.54 18.72 -9.56
CA HIS A 32 3.63 18.43 -10.50
C HIS A 32 4.93 19.12 -10.09
N ASN A 33 6.07 18.49 -10.39
CA ASN A 33 7.40 19.05 -10.26
C ASN A 33 8.26 18.68 -11.49
N GLU A 34 9.36 19.40 -11.68
CA GLU A 34 10.23 19.24 -12.85
C GLU A 34 11.06 17.95 -12.80
N GLU A 35 11.46 17.53 -11.61
CA GLU A 35 12.26 16.31 -11.41
C GLU A 35 11.46 15.03 -11.67
N LYS A 36 10.14 15.09 -11.70
CA LYS A 36 9.23 13.94 -11.82
C LYS A 36 9.50 12.85 -10.77
N ILE A 37 9.74 13.30 -9.55
CA ILE A 37 10.01 12.46 -8.38
C ILE A 37 9.02 12.84 -7.27
N LEU A 38 8.47 11.84 -6.60
CA LEU A 38 7.66 12.02 -5.39
C LEU A 38 8.22 11.16 -4.26
N VAL A 39 8.91 11.80 -3.32
CA VAL A 39 9.30 11.16 -2.07
C VAL A 39 8.12 11.23 -1.11
N ASP A 40 7.62 10.09 -0.69
CA ASP A 40 6.52 10.04 0.28
C ASP A 40 6.95 10.66 1.62
N LYS A 41 6.07 11.45 2.24
CA LYS A 41 6.36 12.11 3.53
C LYS A 41 6.69 11.13 4.67
N PHE A 42 6.25 9.89 4.55
CA PHE A 42 6.53 8.81 5.51
C PHE A 42 7.66 7.87 5.04
N HIS A 43 8.42 8.27 4.03
CA HIS A 43 9.50 7.46 3.47
C HIS A 43 10.44 6.90 4.53
N PHE A 44 10.78 7.69 5.55
CA PHE A 44 11.69 7.31 6.63
C PHE A 44 11.23 6.12 7.48
N LYS A 45 9.94 5.79 7.48
CA LYS A 45 9.36 4.66 8.22
C LYS A 45 8.71 3.60 7.35
N ASN A 46 8.57 3.85 6.05
CA ASN A 46 8.00 2.89 5.12
C ASN A 46 8.98 1.73 4.86
N LYS A 47 8.46 0.51 4.90
CA LYS A 47 9.14 -0.68 4.40
C LYS A 47 8.56 -1.00 3.03
N TYR A 48 9.38 -0.86 1.99
CA TYR A 48 8.95 -1.07 0.61
C TYR A 48 9.19 -2.51 0.18
N ILE A 49 8.19 -3.09 -0.46
CA ILE A 49 8.26 -4.37 -1.18
C ILE A 49 8.12 -4.04 -2.65
N ILE A 50 9.05 -4.50 -3.46
CA ILE A 50 9.16 -4.16 -4.87
C ILE A 50 9.11 -5.40 -5.77
N ALA A 51 8.59 -5.21 -6.96
CA ALA A 51 8.64 -6.15 -8.06
C ALA A 51 9.61 -5.64 -9.11
N LEU A 52 10.66 -6.40 -9.39
CA LEU A 52 11.66 -6.11 -10.40
C LEU A 52 11.57 -7.07 -11.57
N LYS A 53 11.72 -6.57 -12.77
CA LYS A 53 11.96 -7.34 -14.00
C LYS A 53 13.14 -6.72 -14.73
N ASP A 54 14.18 -7.50 -14.97
CA ASP A 54 15.41 -7.03 -15.66
C ASP A 54 15.98 -5.75 -15.02
N GLN A 55 16.06 -5.74 -13.67
CA GLN A 55 16.46 -4.62 -12.82
C GLN A 55 15.57 -3.35 -12.89
N GLN A 56 14.49 -3.40 -13.63
CA GLN A 56 13.51 -2.32 -13.69
C GLN A 56 12.37 -2.55 -12.69
N LEU A 57 12.03 -1.51 -11.93
CA LEU A 57 10.90 -1.55 -11.02
C LEU A 57 9.60 -1.52 -11.80
N ILE A 58 8.81 -2.59 -11.64
CA ILE A 58 7.52 -2.74 -12.32
C ILE A 58 6.32 -2.63 -11.37
N GLY A 59 6.56 -2.62 -10.08
CA GLY A 59 5.52 -2.43 -9.08
C GLY A 59 6.09 -2.34 -7.68
N MET A 60 5.29 -1.80 -6.78
CA MET A 60 5.64 -1.66 -5.38
C MET A 60 4.42 -1.62 -4.49
N VAL A 61 4.63 -1.89 -3.22
CA VAL A 61 3.73 -1.61 -2.10
C VAL A 61 4.60 -1.32 -0.88
N CYS A 62 4.12 -0.51 0.05
CA CYS A 62 4.81 -0.36 1.32
C CYS A 62 3.87 -0.55 2.51
N TYR A 63 4.46 -0.77 3.67
CA TYR A 63 3.76 -0.76 4.94
C TYR A 63 4.63 -0.10 6.02
N ASN A 64 3.99 0.36 7.06
CA ASN A 64 4.68 0.82 8.27
C ASN A 64 3.85 0.47 9.52
N GLN A 65 4.53 0.42 10.67
CA GLN A 65 3.94 0.09 11.97
C GLN A 65 3.97 1.26 12.94
N LEU A 66 4.59 2.37 12.54
CA LEU A 66 4.80 3.54 13.39
C LEU A 66 3.73 4.59 13.15
N ARG A 67 2.93 4.86 14.15
CA ARG A 67 1.97 5.98 14.13
C ARG A 67 2.70 7.33 14.26
N PRO A 68 2.13 8.46 13.79
CA PRO A 68 0.82 8.53 13.13
C PRO A 68 0.81 7.90 11.72
N PHE A 69 -0.29 7.24 11.38
CA PHE A 69 -0.52 6.76 10.02
C PHE A 69 -1.02 7.91 9.12
N SER A 70 -1.01 7.72 7.81
CA SER A 70 -1.65 8.69 6.92
C SER A 70 -3.16 8.80 7.16
N LEU A 71 -3.77 7.72 7.63
CA LEU A 71 -5.18 7.70 8.03
C LEU A 71 -5.46 8.49 9.30
N ASP A 72 -4.52 8.61 10.23
CA ASP A 72 -4.66 9.46 11.43
C ASP A 72 -4.87 10.93 11.06
N GLU A 73 -4.26 11.38 9.95
CA GLU A 73 -4.41 12.75 9.46
C GLU A 73 -5.75 12.98 8.73
N LYS A 74 -6.40 11.92 8.26
CA LYS A 74 -7.61 11.98 7.44
C LYS A 74 -8.88 11.66 8.21
N ILE A 75 -8.78 10.85 9.26
CA ILE A 75 -9.91 10.38 10.05
C ILE A 75 -9.67 10.76 11.51
N PRO A 76 -10.40 11.78 12.03
CA PRO A 76 -10.42 12.06 13.46
C PRO A 76 -10.86 10.81 14.24
N ASP A 77 -10.20 10.54 15.36
CA ASP A 77 -10.49 9.37 16.21
C ASP A 77 -10.45 8.02 15.46
N LEU A 78 -9.43 7.82 14.62
CA LEU A 78 -9.24 6.60 13.84
C LEU A 78 -9.39 5.32 14.70
N ASP A 79 -8.93 5.35 15.94
CA ASP A 79 -8.99 4.19 16.87
C ASP A 79 -10.41 3.68 17.12
N ARG A 80 -11.43 4.51 16.96
CA ARG A 80 -12.84 4.09 17.09
C ARG A 80 -13.28 3.09 16.03
N PHE A 81 -12.59 3.06 14.90
CA PHE A 81 -12.89 2.19 13.76
C PHE A 81 -11.97 0.97 13.68
N LEU A 82 -10.89 0.97 14.47
CA LEU A 82 -9.89 -0.09 14.40
C LEU A 82 -10.26 -1.27 15.29
N PRO A 83 -9.90 -2.50 14.88
CA PRO A 83 -10.03 -3.64 15.79
C PRO A 83 -9.14 -3.45 17.01
N ALA A 84 -9.58 -3.96 18.15
CA ALA A 84 -8.74 -4.01 19.35
C ALA A 84 -7.55 -4.94 19.08
N CYS A 85 -6.40 -4.38 18.79
CA CYS A 85 -5.16 -5.10 18.52
C CYS A 85 -3.96 -4.31 19.03
N THR A 86 -2.87 -5.00 19.27
CA THR A 86 -1.62 -4.42 19.77
C THR A 86 -0.65 -4.05 18.66
N ASN A 87 -0.63 -4.84 17.58
CA ASN A 87 0.28 -4.65 16.45
C ASN A 87 -0.49 -4.34 15.18
N LEU A 88 -0.55 -3.07 14.83
CA LEU A 88 -1.22 -2.56 13.65
C LEU A 88 -0.21 -2.10 12.60
N ALA A 89 -0.49 -2.35 11.33
CA ALA A 89 0.25 -1.80 10.21
C ALA A 89 -0.65 -1.00 9.27
N GLU A 90 -0.11 0.06 8.67
CA GLU A 90 -0.73 0.73 7.55
C GLU A 90 -0.07 0.30 6.25
N ILE A 91 -0.86 -0.19 5.29
CA ILE A 91 -0.44 -0.53 3.94
C ILE A 91 -0.68 0.67 3.05
N ARG A 92 0.32 1.03 2.24
CA ARG A 92 0.29 2.24 1.41
C ARG A 92 0.97 2.03 0.07
N LEU A 93 0.73 2.95 -0.85
CA LEU A 93 1.48 3.14 -2.09
C LEU A 93 1.53 1.89 -2.98
N LEU A 94 0.44 1.13 -3.05
CA LEU A 94 0.34 0.05 -4.03
C LEU A 94 0.27 0.65 -5.43
N ALA A 95 1.30 0.43 -6.20
CA ALA A 95 1.43 0.93 -7.57
C ALA A 95 2.08 -0.12 -8.47
N VAL A 96 1.58 -0.22 -9.70
CA VAL A 96 2.17 -1.06 -10.75
C VAL A 96 2.36 -0.21 -12.00
N ALA A 97 3.56 -0.25 -12.58
CA ALA A 97 3.89 0.48 -13.79
C ALA A 97 2.90 0.15 -14.92
N PRO A 98 2.42 1.14 -15.69
CA PRO A 98 1.37 0.93 -16.70
C PRO A 98 1.64 -0.24 -17.65
N ALA A 99 2.88 -0.37 -18.12
CA ALA A 99 3.29 -1.46 -19.03
C ALA A 99 3.27 -2.86 -18.38
N ALA A 100 3.26 -2.93 -17.05
CA ALA A 100 3.30 -4.16 -16.27
C ALA A 100 1.98 -4.45 -15.52
N ARG A 101 0.92 -3.71 -15.77
CA ARG A 101 -0.39 -3.86 -15.12
C ARG A 101 -1.08 -5.16 -15.47
N LYS A 102 -0.57 -6.23 -14.86
CA LYS A 102 -1.21 -7.54 -14.87
C LYS A 102 -1.59 -7.89 -13.46
N ILE A 103 -2.71 -8.56 -13.30
CA ILE A 103 -3.21 -9.03 -11.99
C ILE A 103 -2.14 -9.81 -11.22
N THR A 104 -1.28 -10.54 -11.93
CA THR A 104 -0.21 -11.35 -11.35
C THR A 104 0.84 -10.52 -10.60
N VAL A 105 1.19 -9.32 -11.06
CA VAL A 105 2.17 -8.46 -10.38
C VAL A 105 1.58 -7.97 -9.05
N THR A 106 0.37 -7.41 -9.08
CA THR A 106 -0.33 -6.96 -7.88
C THR A 106 -0.51 -8.09 -6.88
N TYR A 107 -1.00 -9.25 -7.33
CA TYR A 107 -1.22 -10.41 -6.48
C TYR A 107 0.07 -10.86 -5.78
N ARG A 108 1.18 -10.99 -6.51
CA ARG A 108 2.46 -11.41 -5.92
C ARG A 108 3.06 -10.40 -4.95
N LEU A 109 2.92 -9.10 -5.22
CA LEU A 109 3.30 -8.04 -4.26
C LEU A 109 2.53 -8.19 -2.96
N LEU A 110 1.21 -8.33 -3.05
CA LEU A 110 0.34 -8.44 -1.88
C LEU A 110 0.55 -9.77 -1.14
N GLN A 111 0.81 -10.86 -1.85
CA GLN A 111 1.16 -12.15 -1.23
C GLN A 111 2.47 -12.05 -0.43
N TYR A 112 3.49 -11.41 -1.00
CA TYR A 112 4.75 -11.17 -0.28
C TYR A 112 4.53 -10.28 0.95
N LEU A 113 3.77 -9.19 0.78
CA LEU A 113 3.39 -8.30 1.87
C LEU A 113 2.71 -9.06 3.01
N CYS A 114 1.74 -9.90 2.71
CA CYS A 114 1.06 -10.72 3.73
C CYS A 114 2.04 -11.61 4.51
N THR A 115 3.00 -12.21 3.80
CA THR A 115 4.05 -13.00 4.44
C THR A 115 4.89 -12.15 5.40
N GLU A 116 5.26 -10.93 4.99
CA GLU A 116 5.99 -10.00 5.85
C GLU A 116 5.18 -9.55 7.08
N LEU A 117 3.90 -9.24 6.90
CA LEU A 117 3.03 -8.87 8.02
C LEU A 117 2.91 -10.02 9.03
N ILE A 118 2.78 -11.25 8.55
CA ILE A 118 2.74 -12.45 9.41
C ILE A 118 4.05 -12.63 10.17
N ARG A 119 5.19 -12.50 9.50
CA ARG A 119 6.52 -12.62 10.11
C ARG A 119 6.78 -11.56 11.18
N ASN A 120 6.23 -10.38 11.01
CA ASN A 120 6.35 -9.27 11.95
C ASN A 120 5.25 -9.27 13.05
N ASN A 121 4.49 -10.36 13.18
CA ASN A 121 3.43 -10.53 14.18
C ASN A 121 2.39 -9.39 14.15
N ILE A 122 2.03 -8.91 12.97
CA ILE A 122 0.97 -7.91 12.81
C ILE A 122 -0.39 -8.56 13.08
N ASP A 123 -1.21 -7.92 13.92
CA ASP A 123 -2.55 -8.40 14.27
C ASP A 123 -3.60 -7.95 13.26
N ALA A 124 -3.45 -6.75 12.74
CA ALA A 124 -4.35 -6.17 11.77
C ALA A 124 -3.62 -5.17 10.85
N ALA A 125 -4.17 -4.96 9.67
CA ALA A 125 -3.68 -3.96 8.74
C ALA A 125 -4.81 -3.06 8.27
N VAL A 126 -4.49 -1.78 8.05
CA VAL A 126 -5.37 -0.78 7.47
C VAL A 126 -4.81 -0.30 6.13
N ILE A 127 -5.69 0.08 5.23
CA ILE A 127 -5.34 0.60 3.92
C ILE A 127 -6.34 1.67 3.49
N SER A 128 -5.87 2.69 2.78
CA SER A 128 -6.74 3.60 2.04
C SER A 128 -6.84 3.11 0.60
N GLY A 129 -7.83 2.28 0.33
CA GLY A 129 -8.07 1.76 -1.02
C GLY A 129 -8.64 2.84 -1.93
N THR A 130 -8.04 3.07 -3.10
CA THR A 130 -8.68 3.90 -4.11
C THR A 130 -10.04 3.32 -4.46
N THR A 131 -11.02 4.17 -4.78
CA THR A 131 -12.37 3.71 -5.15
C THR A 131 -12.37 2.72 -6.32
N ARG A 132 -11.35 2.78 -7.18
CA ARG A 132 -11.16 1.84 -8.30
C ARG A 132 -10.73 0.45 -7.86
N GLN A 133 -10.09 0.31 -6.70
CA GLN A 133 -9.50 -0.95 -6.20
C GLN A 133 -10.26 -1.59 -5.03
N ILE A 134 -11.40 -1.02 -4.63
CA ILE A 134 -12.21 -1.54 -3.51
C ILE A 134 -12.55 -3.03 -3.71
N ARG A 135 -12.93 -3.43 -4.93
CA ARG A 135 -13.25 -4.83 -5.23
C ARG A 135 -12.05 -5.77 -5.04
N LEU A 136 -10.86 -5.33 -5.42
CA LEU A 136 -9.63 -6.10 -5.20
C LEU A 136 -9.40 -6.32 -3.71
N TYR A 137 -9.41 -5.25 -2.92
CA TYR A 137 -9.20 -5.37 -1.47
C TYR A 137 -10.30 -6.16 -0.77
N ALA A 138 -11.55 -6.00 -1.19
CA ALA A 138 -12.67 -6.80 -0.66
C ALA A 138 -12.48 -8.28 -0.97
N SER A 139 -12.02 -8.65 -2.17
CA SER A 139 -11.75 -10.04 -2.54
C SER A 139 -10.60 -10.66 -1.73
N MET A 140 -9.73 -9.83 -1.16
CA MET A 140 -8.65 -10.25 -0.25
C MET A 140 -9.08 -10.32 1.22
N GLY A 141 -10.33 -9.99 1.51
CA GLY A 141 -10.89 -10.03 2.85
C GLY A 141 -10.83 -8.72 3.63
N PHE A 142 -10.39 -7.61 3.01
CA PHE A 142 -10.53 -6.29 3.62
C PHE A 142 -11.99 -5.86 3.70
N THR A 143 -12.35 -5.23 4.81
CA THR A 143 -13.68 -4.65 5.03
C THR A 143 -13.59 -3.13 5.15
N PRO A 144 -14.49 -2.39 4.51
CA PRO A 144 -14.50 -0.94 4.62
C PRO A 144 -14.91 -0.48 6.03
N PHE A 145 -14.36 0.64 6.46
CA PHE A 145 -14.76 1.33 7.69
C PHE A 145 -14.71 2.84 7.49
N GLY A 146 -15.49 3.56 8.29
CA GLY A 146 -15.50 5.03 8.27
C GLY A 146 -15.94 5.66 6.94
N PRO A 147 -15.82 6.96 6.82
CA PRO A 147 -16.21 7.69 5.62
C PRO A 147 -15.15 7.58 4.52
N LEU A 148 -15.55 7.92 3.29
CA LEU A 148 -14.60 8.20 2.23
C LEU A 148 -13.70 9.38 2.63
N VAL A 149 -12.42 9.29 2.33
CA VAL A 149 -11.41 10.34 2.58
C VAL A 149 -10.75 10.79 1.29
N GLY A 150 -10.09 11.94 1.32
CA GLY A 150 -9.45 12.54 0.15
C GLY A 150 -10.28 13.69 -0.43
N HIS A 151 -10.09 13.99 -1.69
CA HIS A 151 -10.76 15.07 -2.41
C HIS A 151 -11.28 14.59 -3.76
N GLN A 152 -12.08 15.41 -4.42
CA GLN A 152 -12.64 15.09 -5.73
C GLN A 152 -11.55 14.72 -6.73
N GLY A 153 -11.69 13.55 -7.40
CA GLY A 153 -10.68 12.97 -8.29
C GLY A 153 -9.67 12.03 -7.60
N ALA A 154 -9.59 12.06 -6.27
CA ALA A 154 -8.71 11.21 -5.47
C ALA A 154 -9.39 10.79 -4.16
N LEU A 155 -10.49 10.06 -4.27
CA LEU A 155 -11.23 9.51 -3.13
C LEU A 155 -10.75 8.11 -2.77
N TYR A 156 -10.69 7.83 -1.48
CA TYR A 156 -10.25 6.57 -0.89
C TYR A 156 -11.29 6.06 0.09
N GLN A 157 -11.46 4.76 0.11
CA GLN A 157 -12.18 4.05 1.14
C GLN A 157 -11.19 3.45 2.13
N PRO A 158 -11.19 3.86 3.39
CA PRO A 158 -10.46 3.17 4.44
C PRO A 158 -11.00 1.75 4.61
N MET A 159 -10.08 0.79 4.68
CA MET A 159 -10.42 -0.63 4.84
C MET A 159 -9.46 -1.28 5.84
N SER A 160 -9.90 -2.33 6.51
CA SER A 160 -9.09 -3.09 7.45
C SER A 160 -9.23 -4.59 7.25
N ILE A 161 -8.22 -5.33 7.69
CA ILE A 161 -8.20 -6.78 7.73
C ILE A 161 -7.52 -7.25 9.00
N THR A 162 -8.05 -8.29 9.63
CA THR A 162 -7.36 -8.98 10.73
C THR A 162 -6.47 -10.10 10.19
N LEU A 163 -5.35 -10.34 10.86
CA LEU A 163 -4.36 -11.31 10.39
C LEU A 163 -4.87 -12.75 10.33
N ASN A 164 -5.79 -13.12 11.20
CA ASN A 164 -6.40 -14.45 11.17
C ASN A 164 -7.15 -14.69 9.85
N LYS A 165 -7.79 -13.67 9.32
CA LYS A 165 -8.46 -13.71 8.02
C LYS A 165 -7.45 -13.82 6.87
N LEU A 166 -6.38 -13.05 6.91
CA LEU A 166 -5.25 -13.15 5.96
C LEU A 166 -4.63 -14.56 5.94
N ARG A 167 -4.38 -15.17 7.10
CA ARG A 167 -3.80 -16.52 7.21
C ARG A 167 -4.69 -17.59 6.58
N ASN A 168 -5.99 -17.45 6.66
CA ASN A 168 -6.93 -18.43 6.13
C ASN A 168 -7.05 -18.31 4.60
N ASP A 169 -7.11 -17.10 4.08
CA ASP A 169 -7.31 -16.86 2.64
C ASP A 169 -6.06 -17.22 1.79
N PHE A 170 -4.86 -17.12 2.39
CA PHE A 170 -3.60 -17.51 1.71
C PHE A 170 -3.20 -18.99 1.89
N ARG A 171 -3.88 -19.77 2.75
CA ARG A 171 -3.67 -21.21 2.88
C ARG A 171 -4.49 -22.05 1.90
N THR A 172 -5.44 -21.45 1.22
CA THR A 172 -6.38 -22.13 0.31
C THR A 172 -6.01 -22.04 -1.18
N HIS A 173 -4.81 -21.52 -1.49
CA HIS A 173 -4.32 -21.46 -2.88
C HIS A 173 -2.86 -22.01 -2.96
#